data_9e36ba50520e87e13d9e5cc78bb951fb
#
_entry.id   9e36ba50520e87e13d9e5cc78bb951fb
#
_cell.length_a   1.000
_cell.length_b   1.000
_cell.length_c   1.000
_cell.angle_alpha   90.00
_cell.angle_beta   90.00
_cell.angle_gamma   90.00
#
_symmetry.space_group_name_H-M   'P 1'
#
loop_
_entity.id
_entity.type
_entity.pdbx_description
1 polymer ?
#
loop_
_entity_poly.entity_id
_entity_poly.type
_entity_poly.pdbx_seq_one_letter_code
_entity_poly.pdbx_strand_id
1 'polypeptide(L)'
;MLTEERFTRILSILESMGSVTVQQLMTELDASESTIRRDLNTLDANGQLIKVHGGAILKNTSYSTEDDEVMQRKERNKGAKEKIAKYASGLIEPGDFVYIDAGTTTDLMIDFITTKQAVFVTNAITHAKKLARKGCTVYILGGEFKAITEAIVGEEAVSSVEKYNFTKGFWGANGISVQRGFSTPELKEALVKKRSMENCRECYILADDSKFNQISSVTFAPFESAKVITTGLTKPAYRKCKNVIEV
;
A
#
# COMPACT_ATOMS: atom_id res chain seq x y z
N MET A 1 23.18 24.78 10.26
CA MET A 1 22.12 23.76 10.45
C MET A 1 22.41 22.99 11.73
N LEU A 2 21.41 22.84 12.61
CA LEU A 2 21.56 22.04 13.85
C LEU A 2 21.70 20.54 13.51
N THR A 3 22.36 19.78 14.40
CA THR A 3 22.62 18.34 14.16
C THR A 3 21.32 17.55 13.96
N GLU A 4 20.31 17.76 14.81
CA GLU A 4 19.03 17.04 14.70
C GLU A 4 18.26 17.41 13.43
N GLU A 5 18.30 18.66 12.99
CA GLU A 5 17.71 19.11 11.73
C GLU A 5 18.41 18.43 10.55
N ARG A 6 19.74 18.28 10.62
CA ARG A 6 20.52 17.61 9.59
C ARG A 6 20.21 16.10 9.55
N PHE A 7 20.07 15.46 10.71
CA PHE A 7 19.63 14.06 10.80
C PHE A 7 18.26 13.84 10.14
N THR A 8 17.29 14.70 10.44
CA THR A 8 15.95 14.65 9.84
C THR A 8 16.03 14.79 8.31
N ARG A 9 16.87 15.69 7.81
CA ARG A 9 17.07 15.86 6.36
C ARG A 9 17.77 14.68 5.71
N ILE A 10 18.81 14.09 6.33
CA ILE A 10 19.49 12.87 5.84
C ILE A 10 18.48 11.74 5.71
N LEU A 11 17.67 11.51 6.74
CA LEU A 11 16.65 10.44 6.72
C LEU A 11 15.58 10.71 5.66
N SER A 12 15.13 11.94 5.51
CA SER A 12 14.15 12.32 4.46
C SER A 12 14.69 12.10 3.04
N ILE A 13 15.98 12.43 2.80
CA ILE A 13 16.63 12.16 1.51
C ILE A 13 16.75 10.66 1.27
N LEU A 14 17.16 9.89 2.28
CA LEU A 14 17.22 8.43 2.22
C LEU A 14 15.85 7.79 1.98
N GLU A 15 14.79 8.29 2.63
CA GLU A 15 13.43 7.82 2.42
C GLU A 15 12.94 8.07 0.99
N SER A 16 13.36 9.18 0.37
CA SER A 16 12.97 9.51 -1.01
C SER A 16 13.79 8.76 -2.07
N MET A 17 15.06 8.46 -1.78
CA MET A 17 16.01 7.92 -2.77
C MET A 17 16.36 6.44 -2.53
N GLY A 18 16.06 5.88 -1.36
CA GLY A 18 16.43 4.50 -0.94
C GLY A 18 17.92 4.34 -0.61
N SER A 19 18.79 5.09 -1.28
CA SER A 19 20.23 5.16 -1.03
C SER A 19 20.76 6.56 -1.32
N VAL A 20 21.85 6.95 -0.66
CA VAL A 20 22.48 8.25 -0.87
C VAL A 20 24.00 8.14 -0.67
N THR A 21 24.76 8.84 -1.50
CA THR A 21 26.22 8.95 -1.36
C THR A 21 26.59 10.09 -0.41
N VAL A 22 27.78 9.99 0.21
CA VAL A 22 28.34 11.08 1.02
C VAL A 22 28.42 12.38 0.19
N GLN A 23 28.81 12.29 -1.08
CA GLN A 23 28.92 13.44 -1.98
C GLN A 23 27.58 14.15 -2.21
N GLN A 24 26.50 13.39 -2.43
CA GLN A 24 25.14 13.94 -2.55
C GLN A 24 24.71 14.65 -1.28
N LEU A 25 24.94 14.03 -0.10
CA LEU A 25 24.62 14.65 1.18
C LEU A 25 25.43 15.92 1.45
N MET A 26 26.69 15.97 1.07
CA MET A 26 27.50 17.18 1.17
C MET A 26 26.90 18.33 0.37
N THR A 27 26.47 18.06 -0.85
CA THR A 27 25.86 19.06 -1.73
C THR A 27 24.49 19.51 -1.23
N GLU A 28 23.61 18.58 -0.87
CA GLU A 28 22.23 18.87 -0.43
C GLU A 28 22.16 19.58 0.93
N LEU A 29 23.12 19.32 1.81
CA LEU A 29 23.11 19.82 3.20
C LEU A 29 24.13 20.91 3.47
N ASP A 30 24.93 21.28 2.45
CA ASP A 30 26.06 22.23 2.57
C ASP A 30 26.94 21.92 3.79
N ALA A 31 27.39 20.67 3.87
CA ALA A 31 28.16 20.15 5.02
C ALA A 31 29.44 19.46 4.57
N SER A 32 30.48 19.52 5.42
CA SER A 32 31.75 18.85 5.13
C SER A 32 31.63 17.33 5.16
N GLU A 33 32.50 16.64 4.41
CA GLU A 33 32.57 15.18 4.39
C GLU A 33 32.71 14.57 5.79
N SER A 34 33.53 15.18 6.64
CA SER A 34 33.74 14.71 8.02
C SER A 34 32.48 14.82 8.86
N THR A 35 31.67 15.86 8.66
CA THR A 35 30.38 16.06 9.33
C THR A 35 29.39 14.99 8.87
N ILE A 36 29.23 14.83 7.55
CA ILE A 36 28.32 13.83 6.99
C ILE A 36 28.70 12.41 7.44
N ARG A 37 29.99 12.04 7.40
CA ARG A 37 30.44 10.72 7.85
C ARG A 37 30.16 10.48 9.34
N ARG A 38 30.28 11.50 10.20
CA ARG A 38 29.96 11.41 11.62
C ARG A 38 28.45 11.25 11.82
N ASP A 39 27.65 12.02 11.09
CA ASP A 39 26.20 11.93 11.15
C ASP A 39 25.70 10.55 10.73
N LEU A 40 26.21 10.02 9.61
CA LEU A 40 25.89 8.67 9.14
C LEU A 40 26.30 7.59 10.15
N ASN A 41 27.45 7.74 10.81
CA ASN A 41 27.87 6.81 11.89
C ASN A 41 26.88 6.84 13.07
N THR A 42 26.44 8.02 13.48
CA THR A 42 25.50 8.17 14.59
C THR A 42 24.13 7.59 14.24
N LEU A 43 23.62 7.87 13.04
CA LEU A 43 22.34 7.36 12.56
C LEU A 43 22.37 5.82 12.36
N ASP A 44 23.49 5.26 11.92
CA ASP A 44 23.71 3.82 11.81
C ASP A 44 23.74 3.16 13.19
N ALA A 45 24.52 3.71 14.14
CA ALA A 45 24.57 3.23 15.52
C ALA A 45 23.21 3.27 16.22
N ASN A 46 22.39 4.29 15.93
CA ASN A 46 21.00 4.42 16.40
C ASN A 46 20.02 3.52 15.63
N GLY A 47 20.50 2.79 14.65
CA GLY A 47 19.68 1.88 13.89
C GLY A 47 18.70 2.52 12.90
N GLN A 48 18.88 3.79 12.54
CA GLN A 48 17.97 4.55 11.67
C GLN A 48 18.29 4.43 10.18
N LEU A 49 19.49 4.01 9.84
CA LEU A 49 19.94 3.71 8.48
C LEU A 49 20.99 2.59 8.50
N ILE A 50 21.44 2.13 7.34
CA ILE A 50 22.61 1.25 7.20
C ILE A 50 23.68 2.03 6.47
N LYS A 51 24.82 2.26 7.15
CA LYS A 51 25.99 2.88 6.51
C LYS A 51 26.68 1.86 5.61
N VAL A 52 26.98 2.27 4.39
CA VAL A 52 27.74 1.49 3.40
C VAL A 52 29.00 2.25 2.96
N HIS A 53 29.89 1.56 2.20
CA HIS A 53 31.05 2.23 1.67
C HIS A 53 30.65 3.38 0.74
N GLY A 54 31.00 4.63 1.13
CA GLY A 54 30.71 5.84 0.35
C GLY A 54 29.32 6.46 0.55
N GLY A 55 28.48 5.94 1.45
CA GLY A 55 27.14 6.50 1.67
C GLY A 55 26.31 5.78 2.72
N ALA A 56 24.99 5.81 2.52
CA ALA A 56 24.03 5.10 3.35
C ALA A 56 22.86 4.57 2.53
N ILE A 57 22.24 3.52 3.04
CA ILE A 57 21.00 2.97 2.53
C ILE A 57 19.93 2.99 3.62
N LEU A 58 18.68 3.04 3.22
CA LEU A 58 17.55 3.00 4.16
C LEU A 58 17.57 1.65 4.90
N LYS A 59 17.57 1.67 6.24
CA LYS A 59 17.54 0.45 7.05
C LYS A 59 16.22 -0.30 6.92
N ASN A 60 15.16 0.38 6.55
CA ASN A 60 13.80 -0.14 6.53
C ASN A 60 13.21 -0.21 5.12
N THR A 61 13.82 -1.01 4.27
CA THR A 61 13.04 -1.82 3.37
C THR A 61 12.89 -3.18 4.05
N SER A 62 11.95 -3.31 4.98
CA SER A 62 11.68 -4.63 5.53
C SER A 62 11.01 -5.45 4.43
N TYR A 63 11.63 -6.56 4.08
CA TYR A 63 11.03 -7.53 3.16
C TYR A 63 10.09 -8.42 3.95
N SER A 64 8.80 -8.38 3.62
CA SER A 64 7.81 -9.32 4.14
C SER A 64 7.56 -10.39 3.08
N THR A 65 7.97 -11.62 3.37
CA THR A 65 7.83 -12.78 2.47
C THR A 65 6.63 -13.65 2.82
N GLU A 66 6.00 -13.42 3.97
CA GLU A 66 4.89 -14.23 4.47
C GLU A 66 3.63 -13.38 4.63
N ASP A 67 2.47 -14.03 4.43
CA ASP A 67 1.17 -13.45 4.76
C ASP A 67 0.81 -13.78 6.21
N ASP A 68 0.49 -12.74 6.97
CA ASP A 68 -0.18 -12.92 8.26
C ASP A 68 -1.61 -13.42 8.04
N GLU A 69 -2.12 -14.25 8.94
CA GLU A 69 -3.52 -14.66 8.94
C GLU A 69 -4.49 -13.45 9.00
N VAL A 70 -5.63 -13.58 8.34
CA VAL A 70 -6.66 -12.53 8.29
C VAL A 70 -7.06 -12.05 9.68
N MET A 71 -7.20 -12.96 10.65
CA MET A 71 -7.56 -12.62 12.03
C MET A 71 -6.56 -11.66 12.69
N GLN A 72 -5.25 -11.94 12.58
CA GLN A 72 -4.20 -11.08 13.12
C GLN A 72 -4.17 -9.72 12.43
N ARG A 73 -4.35 -9.71 11.09
CA ARG A 73 -4.40 -8.47 10.32
C ARG A 73 -5.63 -7.62 10.64
N LYS A 74 -6.78 -8.21 11.00
CA LYS A 74 -8.01 -7.47 11.36
C LYS A 74 -7.81 -6.58 12.58
N GLU A 75 -7.16 -7.09 13.60
CA GLU A 75 -6.96 -6.34 14.86
C GLU A 75 -5.83 -5.30 14.78
N ARG A 76 -4.84 -5.51 13.90
CA ARG A 76 -3.71 -4.58 13.74
C ARG A 76 -4.18 -3.26 13.10
N ASN A 77 -3.87 -2.13 13.77
CA ASN A 77 -4.16 -0.77 13.30
C ASN A 77 -5.65 -0.50 12.98
N LYS A 78 -6.57 -1.12 13.75
CA LYS A 78 -8.01 -1.09 13.51
C LYS A 78 -8.57 0.34 13.36
N GLY A 79 -8.22 1.26 14.27
CA GLY A 79 -8.70 2.64 14.21
C GLY A 79 -8.24 3.39 12.94
N ALA A 80 -7.02 3.13 12.46
CA ALA A 80 -6.55 3.68 11.20
C ALA A 80 -7.35 3.12 10.01
N LYS A 81 -7.55 1.80 9.97
CA LYS A 81 -8.35 1.13 8.92
C LYS A 81 -9.79 1.62 8.88
N GLU A 82 -10.42 1.89 10.02
CA GLU A 82 -11.78 2.43 10.09
C GLU A 82 -11.88 3.81 9.44
N LYS A 83 -10.92 4.72 9.69
CA LYS A 83 -10.89 6.04 9.06
C LYS A 83 -10.73 5.92 7.55
N ILE A 84 -9.74 5.13 7.09
CA ILE A 84 -9.47 4.87 5.68
C ILE A 84 -10.71 4.26 5.00
N ALA A 85 -11.30 3.23 5.59
CA ALA A 85 -12.47 2.52 5.10
C ALA A 85 -13.70 3.44 4.95
N LYS A 86 -13.95 4.28 5.95
CA LYS A 86 -15.05 5.26 5.93
C LYS A 86 -14.88 6.29 4.82
N TYR A 87 -13.67 6.84 4.66
CA TYR A 87 -13.38 7.77 3.57
C TYR A 87 -13.55 7.10 2.20
N ALA A 88 -12.93 5.92 2.01
CA ALA A 88 -12.98 5.19 0.75
C ALA A 88 -14.41 4.81 0.34
N SER A 89 -15.26 4.40 1.28
CA SER A 89 -16.67 4.07 0.99
C SER A 89 -17.46 5.27 0.46
N GLY A 90 -17.12 6.48 0.88
CA GLY A 90 -17.75 7.73 0.41
C GLY A 90 -17.39 8.12 -1.02
N LEU A 91 -16.41 7.46 -1.64
CA LEU A 91 -16.04 7.69 -3.04
C LEU A 91 -16.92 6.92 -4.03
N ILE A 92 -17.73 5.96 -3.55
CA ILE A 92 -18.59 5.14 -4.40
C ILE A 92 -19.88 5.91 -4.70
N GLU A 93 -20.19 6.03 -5.99
CA GLU A 93 -21.34 6.75 -6.50
C GLU A 93 -22.40 5.81 -7.11
N PRO A 94 -23.67 6.23 -7.21
CA PRO A 94 -24.68 5.48 -7.95
C PRO A 94 -24.25 5.25 -9.40
N GLY A 95 -24.40 4.01 -9.88
CA GLY A 95 -23.99 3.61 -11.23
C GLY A 95 -22.53 3.17 -11.37
N ASP A 96 -21.73 3.25 -10.31
CA ASP A 96 -20.38 2.70 -10.34
C ASP A 96 -20.36 1.17 -10.52
N PHE A 97 -19.35 0.69 -11.24
CA PHE A 97 -18.98 -0.72 -11.33
C PHE A 97 -17.64 -0.89 -10.61
N VAL A 98 -17.69 -1.46 -9.40
CA VAL A 98 -16.64 -1.37 -8.39
C VAL A 98 -15.96 -2.71 -8.18
N TYR A 99 -14.62 -2.72 -8.24
CA TYR A 99 -13.82 -3.85 -7.76
C TYR A 99 -13.40 -3.66 -6.31
N ILE A 100 -13.59 -4.68 -5.47
CA ILE A 100 -13.13 -4.70 -4.08
C ILE A 100 -12.26 -5.93 -3.86
N ASP A 101 -10.96 -5.69 -3.69
CA ASP A 101 -9.94 -6.73 -3.46
C ASP A 101 -10.04 -7.33 -2.05
N ALA A 102 -9.66 -8.60 -1.90
CA ALA A 102 -9.59 -9.27 -0.61
C ALA A 102 -8.59 -8.58 0.34
N GLY A 103 -9.07 -8.13 1.49
CA GLY A 103 -8.22 -7.46 2.48
C GLY A 103 -9.01 -7.00 3.69
N THR A 104 -8.31 -6.76 4.80
CA THR A 104 -8.98 -6.39 6.07
C THR A 104 -9.47 -4.95 6.09
N THR A 105 -8.82 -4.02 5.38
CA THR A 105 -9.28 -2.63 5.26
C THR A 105 -10.45 -2.52 4.28
N THR A 106 -10.40 -3.27 3.19
CA THR A 106 -11.48 -3.36 2.20
C THR A 106 -12.70 -4.09 2.77
N ASP A 107 -12.50 -5.07 3.65
CA ASP A 107 -13.60 -5.71 4.40
C ASP A 107 -14.34 -4.71 5.30
N LEU A 108 -13.59 -3.87 6.05
CA LEU A 108 -14.16 -2.80 6.86
C LEU A 108 -14.87 -1.73 6.00
N MET A 109 -14.35 -1.40 4.81
CA MET A 109 -14.96 -0.43 3.92
C MET A 109 -16.40 -0.81 3.56
N ILE A 110 -16.68 -2.11 3.39
CA ILE A 110 -18.01 -2.60 3.07
C ILE A 110 -19.03 -2.22 4.14
N ASP A 111 -18.63 -2.19 5.41
CA ASP A 111 -19.54 -1.84 6.51
C ASP A 111 -20.07 -0.40 6.39
N PHE A 112 -19.29 0.50 5.79
CA PHE A 112 -19.64 1.91 5.58
C PHE A 112 -20.32 2.19 4.22
N ILE A 113 -20.40 1.23 3.29
CA ILE A 113 -21.06 1.42 1.99
C ILE A 113 -22.57 1.64 2.21
N THR A 114 -23.09 2.75 1.70
CA THR A 114 -24.52 3.11 1.73
C THR A 114 -25.16 3.04 0.35
N THR A 115 -24.38 3.16 -0.72
CA THR A 115 -24.84 3.18 -2.11
C THR A 115 -25.23 1.78 -2.57
N LYS A 116 -26.51 1.56 -2.85
CA LYS A 116 -27.03 0.27 -3.35
C LYS A 116 -27.13 0.20 -4.87
N GLN A 117 -27.04 1.34 -5.55
CA GLN A 117 -27.12 1.45 -7.01
C GLN A 117 -25.77 1.21 -7.72
N ALA A 118 -24.73 0.87 -6.98
CA ALA A 118 -23.47 0.40 -7.54
C ALA A 118 -23.46 -1.13 -7.68
N VAL A 119 -22.69 -1.64 -8.62
CA VAL A 119 -22.46 -3.07 -8.82
C VAL A 119 -21.05 -3.40 -8.39
N PHE A 120 -20.89 -4.49 -7.67
CA PHE A 120 -19.62 -4.87 -7.06
C PHE A 120 -19.08 -6.16 -7.65
N VAL A 121 -17.76 -6.25 -7.79
CA VAL A 121 -17.03 -7.48 -8.08
C VAL A 121 -15.94 -7.64 -7.01
N THR A 122 -15.76 -8.85 -6.51
CA THR A 122 -14.74 -9.12 -5.49
C THR A 122 -14.14 -10.52 -5.66
N ASN A 123 -12.90 -10.69 -5.23
CA ASN A 123 -12.25 -11.99 -5.10
C ASN A 123 -12.28 -12.54 -3.66
N ALA A 124 -13.16 -11.99 -2.77
CA ALA A 124 -13.28 -12.45 -1.39
C ALA A 124 -14.71 -12.94 -1.07
N ILE A 125 -14.83 -14.16 -0.59
CA ILE A 125 -16.12 -14.78 -0.23
C ILE A 125 -16.81 -13.98 0.89
N THR A 126 -16.05 -13.54 1.88
CA THR A 126 -16.56 -12.75 3.01
C THR A 126 -17.11 -11.40 2.56
N HIS A 127 -16.44 -10.72 1.61
CA HIS A 127 -16.88 -9.47 1.02
C HIS A 127 -18.19 -9.65 0.24
N ALA A 128 -18.25 -10.69 -0.61
CA ALA A 128 -19.47 -10.98 -1.38
C ALA A 128 -20.67 -11.21 -0.45
N LYS A 129 -20.51 -11.99 0.64
CA LYS A 129 -21.56 -12.21 1.63
C LYS A 129 -22.00 -10.92 2.32
N LYS A 130 -21.07 -10.04 2.71
CA LYS A 130 -21.40 -8.75 3.33
C LYS A 130 -22.17 -7.82 2.38
N LEU A 131 -21.68 -7.67 1.16
CA LEU A 131 -22.34 -6.86 0.13
C LEU A 131 -23.75 -7.35 -0.19
N ALA A 132 -23.93 -8.67 -0.38
CA ALA A 132 -25.23 -9.27 -0.64
C ALA A 132 -26.22 -9.05 0.53
N ARG A 133 -25.77 -9.18 1.79
CA ARG A 133 -26.60 -8.88 2.97
C ARG A 133 -27.02 -7.42 3.06
N LYS A 134 -26.24 -6.49 2.50
CA LYS A 134 -26.61 -5.06 2.40
C LYS A 134 -27.56 -4.77 1.24
N GLY A 135 -27.91 -5.78 0.42
CA GLY A 135 -28.80 -5.66 -0.74
C GLY A 135 -28.10 -5.10 -1.97
N CYS A 136 -26.77 -5.17 -2.05
CA CYS A 136 -26.01 -4.78 -3.22
C CYS A 136 -25.95 -5.91 -4.25
N THR A 137 -25.93 -5.56 -5.55
CA THR A 137 -25.57 -6.52 -6.60
C THR A 137 -24.08 -6.81 -6.55
N VAL A 138 -23.68 -8.07 -6.39
CA VAL A 138 -22.29 -8.47 -6.27
C VAL A 138 -21.99 -9.71 -7.10
N TYR A 139 -20.85 -9.67 -7.80
CA TYR A 139 -20.25 -10.81 -8.50
C TYR A 139 -18.99 -11.23 -7.76
N ILE A 140 -18.77 -12.54 -7.64
CA ILE A 140 -17.56 -13.11 -7.09
C ILE A 140 -16.75 -13.75 -8.22
N LEU A 141 -15.40 -13.57 -8.18
CA LEU A 141 -14.52 -14.24 -9.15
C LEU A 141 -14.53 -15.75 -8.92
N GLY A 142 -14.40 -16.52 -9.99
CA GLY A 142 -14.05 -17.95 -9.91
C GLY A 142 -12.57 -18.12 -9.64
N GLY A 143 -12.15 -19.32 -9.17
CA GLY A 143 -10.74 -19.65 -8.99
C GLY A 143 -10.43 -20.45 -7.73
N GLU A 144 -9.15 -20.56 -7.39
CA GLU A 144 -8.64 -21.24 -6.21
C GLU A 144 -8.88 -20.41 -4.95
N PHE A 145 -9.46 -21.03 -3.90
CA PHE A 145 -9.62 -20.36 -2.62
C PHE A 145 -8.38 -20.54 -1.74
N LYS A 146 -7.72 -19.42 -1.44
CA LYS A 146 -6.57 -19.35 -0.54
C LYS A 146 -7.06 -19.07 0.89
N ALA A 147 -7.00 -20.07 1.76
CA ALA A 147 -7.56 -19.99 3.11
C ALA A 147 -6.89 -18.91 3.99
N ILE A 148 -5.56 -18.75 3.90
CA ILE A 148 -4.79 -17.84 4.77
C ILE A 148 -5.17 -16.36 4.58
N THR A 149 -5.56 -15.96 3.37
CA THR A 149 -5.97 -14.59 3.02
C THR A 149 -7.46 -14.46 2.70
N GLU A 150 -8.20 -15.59 2.72
CA GLU A 150 -9.62 -15.72 2.34
C GLU A 150 -9.92 -15.15 0.93
N ALA A 151 -8.92 -15.22 0.04
CA ALA A 151 -8.98 -14.67 -1.31
C ALA A 151 -9.14 -15.79 -2.36
N ILE A 152 -9.84 -15.46 -3.44
CA ILE A 152 -9.87 -16.26 -4.66
C ILE A 152 -8.73 -15.78 -5.56
N VAL A 153 -7.88 -16.72 -6.00
CA VAL A 153 -6.62 -16.46 -6.73
C VAL A 153 -6.45 -17.45 -7.88
N GLY A 154 -5.35 -17.31 -8.61
CA GLY A 154 -4.95 -18.22 -9.69
C GLY A 154 -5.44 -17.79 -11.07
N GLU A 155 -5.14 -18.62 -12.08
CA GLU A 155 -5.39 -18.31 -13.48
C GLU A 155 -6.87 -18.12 -13.80
N GLU A 156 -7.75 -18.92 -13.21
CA GLU A 156 -9.21 -18.78 -13.35
C GLU A 156 -9.71 -17.44 -12.79
N ALA A 157 -9.12 -16.96 -11.68
CA ALA A 157 -9.48 -15.65 -11.12
C ALA A 157 -9.01 -14.51 -12.03
N VAL A 158 -7.83 -14.62 -12.62
CA VAL A 158 -7.31 -13.67 -13.61
C VAL A 158 -8.20 -13.66 -14.85
N SER A 159 -8.52 -14.81 -15.41
CA SER A 159 -9.42 -14.94 -16.57
C SER A 159 -10.84 -14.43 -16.26
N SER A 160 -11.32 -14.69 -15.04
CA SER A 160 -12.63 -14.21 -14.58
C SER A 160 -12.71 -12.69 -14.47
N VAL A 161 -11.62 -12.00 -14.10
CA VAL A 161 -11.60 -10.52 -13.97
C VAL A 161 -11.40 -9.81 -15.31
N GLU A 162 -10.80 -10.46 -16.30
CA GLU A 162 -10.50 -9.85 -17.60
C GLU A 162 -11.70 -9.31 -18.38
N LYS A 163 -12.87 -9.92 -18.19
CA LYS A 163 -14.11 -9.52 -18.86
C LYS A 163 -14.75 -8.24 -18.32
N TYR A 164 -14.27 -7.73 -17.18
CA TYR A 164 -14.86 -6.58 -16.51
C TYR A 164 -14.05 -5.31 -16.77
N ASN A 165 -14.75 -4.16 -16.84
CA ASN A 165 -14.14 -2.83 -16.90
C ASN A 165 -14.71 -2.02 -15.73
N PHE A 166 -13.87 -1.73 -14.74
CA PHE A 166 -14.30 -1.08 -13.50
C PHE A 166 -14.22 0.45 -13.61
N THR A 167 -15.21 1.13 -13.03
CA THR A 167 -15.14 2.59 -12.87
C THR A 167 -14.21 2.96 -11.73
N LYS A 168 -14.30 2.23 -10.61
CA LYS A 168 -13.49 2.41 -9.42
C LYS A 168 -13.06 1.05 -8.85
N GLY A 169 -11.91 1.01 -8.20
CA GLY A 169 -11.46 -0.18 -7.50
C GLY A 169 -10.65 0.14 -6.26
N PHE A 170 -10.73 -0.76 -5.28
CA PHE A 170 -10.10 -0.62 -3.97
C PHE A 170 -9.29 -1.85 -3.63
N TRP A 171 -7.99 -1.68 -3.41
CA TRP A 171 -7.04 -2.77 -3.12
C TRP A 171 -6.32 -2.56 -1.81
N GLY A 172 -5.91 -3.65 -1.19
CA GLY A 172 -4.89 -3.66 -0.15
C GLY A 172 -3.50 -3.87 -0.74
N ALA A 173 -2.47 -3.45 0.00
CA ALA A 173 -1.07 -3.74 -0.27
C ALA A 173 -0.36 -4.20 1.00
N ASN A 174 0.62 -5.09 0.86
CA ASN A 174 1.50 -5.46 1.97
C ASN A 174 2.70 -4.51 2.06
N GLY A 175 3.16 -3.99 0.93
CA GLY A 175 4.22 -3.00 0.84
C GLY A 175 3.94 -1.88 -0.14
N ILE A 176 4.39 -0.66 0.21
CA ILE A 176 4.30 0.56 -0.60
C ILE A 176 5.67 1.21 -0.65
N SER A 177 6.20 1.37 -1.85
CA SER A 177 7.47 2.04 -2.12
C SER A 177 7.35 2.93 -3.34
N VAL A 178 7.88 4.15 -3.28
CA VAL A 178 7.90 5.06 -4.45
C VAL A 178 8.65 4.42 -5.61
N GLN A 179 9.78 3.74 -5.35
CA GLN A 179 10.60 3.15 -6.40
C GLN A 179 10.09 1.79 -6.90
N ARG A 180 9.47 1.00 -6.01
CA ARG A 180 9.04 -0.38 -6.30
C ARG A 180 7.54 -0.54 -6.49
N GLY A 181 6.77 0.51 -6.23
CA GLY A 181 5.31 0.45 -6.35
C GLY A 181 4.63 -0.30 -5.20
N PHE A 182 3.53 -0.97 -5.52
CA PHE A 182 2.70 -1.74 -4.60
C PHE A 182 3.04 -3.22 -4.68
N SER A 183 3.21 -3.87 -3.53
CA SER A 183 3.66 -5.26 -3.47
C SER A 183 2.85 -6.13 -2.50
N THR A 184 2.88 -7.44 -2.75
CA THR A 184 2.24 -8.49 -1.96
C THR A 184 3.17 -9.71 -1.89
N PRO A 185 3.07 -10.60 -0.88
CA PRO A 185 3.99 -11.73 -0.75
C PRO A 185 3.88 -12.76 -1.86
N GLU A 186 2.70 -12.96 -2.47
CA GLU A 186 2.43 -14.11 -3.30
C GLU A 186 2.04 -13.77 -4.74
N LEU A 187 2.61 -14.54 -5.68
CA LEU A 187 2.46 -14.31 -7.13
C LEU A 187 1.01 -14.43 -7.61
N LYS A 188 0.25 -15.44 -7.15
CA LYS A 188 -1.14 -15.64 -7.60
C LYS A 188 -2.04 -14.47 -7.20
N GLU A 189 -1.85 -13.90 -6.00
CA GLU A 189 -2.55 -12.68 -5.58
C GLU A 189 -2.11 -11.46 -6.40
N ALA A 190 -0.79 -11.31 -6.61
CA ALA A 190 -0.25 -10.21 -7.39
C ALA A 190 -0.83 -10.16 -8.81
N LEU A 191 -1.01 -11.31 -9.46
CA LEU A 191 -1.57 -11.39 -10.81
C LEU A 191 -3.03 -10.94 -10.85
N VAL A 192 -3.86 -11.33 -9.89
CA VAL A 192 -5.27 -10.88 -9.81
C VAL A 192 -5.34 -9.38 -9.53
N LYS A 193 -4.53 -8.87 -8.58
CA LYS A 193 -4.44 -7.42 -8.29
C LYS A 193 -4.01 -6.63 -9.53
N LYS A 194 -2.93 -7.04 -10.18
CA LYS A 194 -2.43 -6.41 -11.40
C LYS A 194 -3.51 -6.34 -12.46
N ARG A 195 -4.12 -7.47 -12.80
CA ARG A 195 -5.11 -7.54 -13.88
C ARG A 195 -6.38 -6.74 -13.58
N SER A 196 -6.87 -6.78 -12.34
CA SER A 196 -8.02 -5.99 -11.93
C SER A 196 -7.74 -4.48 -11.94
N MET A 197 -6.51 -4.04 -11.60
CA MET A 197 -6.11 -2.64 -11.70
C MET A 197 -5.97 -2.16 -13.15
N GLU A 198 -5.41 -2.98 -14.05
CA GLU A 198 -5.30 -2.68 -15.48
C GLU A 198 -6.67 -2.43 -16.12
N ASN A 199 -7.71 -3.09 -15.62
CA ASN A 199 -9.09 -2.96 -16.10
C ASN A 199 -9.90 -1.89 -15.31
N CYS A 200 -9.26 -1.01 -14.56
CA CYS A 200 -9.93 -0.05 -13.71
C CYS A 200 -9.54 1.40 -14.04
N ARG A 201 -10.54 2.29 -14.12
CA ARG A 201 -10.33 3.70 -14.44
C ARG A 201 -9.74 4.49 -13.26
N GLU A 202 -10.27 4.28 -12.06
CA GLU A 202 -9.80 4.95 -10.84
C GLU A 202 -9.40 3.92 -9.78
N CYS A 203 -8.10 3.81 -9.53
CA CYS A 203 -7.52 2.84 -8.60
C CYS A 203 -7.21 3.50 -7.26
N TYR A 204 -7.59 2.82 -6.15
CA TYR A 204 -7.34 3.27 -4.79
C TYR A 204 -6.68 2.15 -3.97
N ILE A 205 -5.51 2.43 -3.39
CA ILE A 205 -4.86 1.56 -2.42
C ILE A 205 -5.24 2.01 -1.02
N LEU A 206 -5.80 1.11 -0.22
CA LEU A 206 -6.19 1.36 1.16
C LEU A 206 -5.11 0.80 2.10
N ALA A 207 -4.33 1.67 2.72
CA ALA A 207 -3.18 1.24 3.50
C ALA A 207 -2.93 2.15 4.72
N ASP A 208 -2.72 1.55 5.89
CA ASP A 208 -2.24 2.27 7.05
C ASP A 208 -0.73 2.57 6.96
N ASP A 209 -0.22 3.45 7.84
CA ASP A 209 1.17 3.93 7.83
C ASP A 209 2.22 2.81 7.87
N SER A 210 1.90 1.65 8.45
CA SER A 210 2.85 0.52 8.56
C SER A 210 3.24 -0.10 7.22
N LYS A 211 2.49 0.19 6.13
CA LYS A 211 2.75 -0.37 4.81
C LYS A 211 3.75 0.43 3.98
N PHE A 212 3.99 1.68 4.37
CA PHE A 212 4.94 2.54 3.67
C PHE A 212 6.38 2.18 4.01
N ASN A 213 7.28 2.28 3.03
CA ASN A 213 8.66 1.81 3.07
C ASN A 213 8.80 0.29 3.31
N GLN A 214 7.74 -0.47 2.98
CA GLN A 214 7.76 -1.93 2.98
C GLN A 214 7.81 -2.43 1.54
N ILE A 215 8.47 -3.56 1.33
CA ILE A 215 8.46 -4.29 0.05
C ILE A 215 8.13 -5.75 0.35
N SER A 216 7.21 -6.30 -0.44
CA SER A 216 6.94 -7.74 -0.44
C SER A 216 7.50 -8.41 -1.69
N SER A 217 7.44 -9.73 -1.76
CA SER A 217 8.11 -10.53 -2.78
C SER A 217 7.73 -10.17 -4.22
N VAL A 218 6.48 -9.75 -4.46
CA VAL A 218 5.96 -9.51 -5.81
C VAL A 218 5.34 -8.12 -5.93
N THR A 219 5.88 -7.29 -6.81
CA THR A 219 5.27 -6.01 -7.19
C THR A 219 4.14 -6.25 -8.18
N PHE A 220 2.96 -5.69 -7.92
CA PHE A 220 1.80 -5.85 -8.80
C PHE A 220 1.42 -4.57 -9.57
N ALA A 221 1.86 -3.38 -9.13
CA ALA A 221 1.60 -2.14 -9.85
C ALA A 221 2.61 -1.03 -9.47
N PRO A 222 2.90 -0.08 -10.38
CA PRO A 222 3.69 1.11 -10.09
C PRO A 222 3.02 2.02 -9.06
N PHE A 223 3.80 2.79 -8.30
CA PHE A 223 3.29 3.69 -7.26
C PHE A 223 2.31 4.75 -7.78
N GLU A 224 2.55 5.26 -8.98
CA GLU A 224 1.75 6.30 -9.62
C GLU A 224 0.42 5.77 -10.21
N SER A 225 0.25 4.45 -10.30
CA SER A 225 -0.94 3.84 -10.91
C SER A 225 -2.21 3.92 -10.07
N ALA A 226 -2.10 4.33 -8.80
CA ALA A 226 -3.24 4.46 -7.89
C ALA A 226 -3.09 5.64 -6.93
N LYS A 227 -4.22 6.13 -6.43
CA LYS A 227 -4.27 7.01 -5.26
C LYS A 227 -4.18 6.16 -3.99
N VAL A 228 -3.34 6.56 -3.04
CA VAL A 228 -3.19 5.86 -1.76
C VAL A 228 -3.98 6.60 -0.69
N ILE A 229 -4.97 5.95 -0.09
CA ILE A 229 -5.73 6.49 1.04
C ILE A 229 -5.11 5.95 2.32
N THR A 230 -4.66 6.86 3.18
CA THR A 230 -3.96 6.55 4.43
C THR A 230 -4.37 7.50 5.56
N THR A 231 -3.90 7.23 6.77
CA THR A 231 -4.05 8.11 7.93
C THR A 231 -2.86 8.00 8.86
N GLY A 232 -2.54 9.09 9.58
CA GLY A 232 -1.44 9.11 10.54
C GLY A 232 -0.07 8.85 9.92
N LEU A 233 0.14 9.34 8.70
CA LEU A 233 1.36 9.10 7.93
C LEU A 233 2.57 9.72 8.61
N THR A 234 3.51 8.88 9.03
CA THR A 234 4.74 9.29 9.72
C THR A 234 5.93 9.54 8.78
N LYS A 235 5.81 9.20 7.48
CA LYS A 235 6.87 9.28 6.47
C LYS A 235 6.74 10.57 5.64
N PRO A 236 7.57 11.61 5.88
CA PRO A 236 7.42 12.92 5.23
C PRO A 236 7.52 12.89 3.71
N ALA A 237 8.30 11.96 3.15
CA ALA A 237 8.48 11.81 1.71
C ALA A 237 7.16 11.55 0.98
N TYR A 238 6.30 10.71 1.56
CA TYR A 238 5.02 10.36 0.95
C TYR A 238 3.95 11.46 1.08
N ARG A 239 4.02 12.33 2.09
CA ARG A 239 3.12 13.49 2.21
C ARG A 239 3.22 14.48 1.05
N LYS A 240 4.37 14.48 0.35
CA LYS A 240 4.59 15.32 -0.82
C LYS A 240 4.07 14.70 -2.13
N CYS A 241 3.69 13.42 -2.11
CA CYS A 241 3.22 12.72 -3.29
C CYS A 241 1.76 13.11 -3.59
N LYS A 242 1.49 13.56 -4.82
CA LYS A 242 0.16 14.02 -5.25
C LYS A 242 -0.92 12.94 -5.23
N ASN A 243 -0.50 11.68 -5.30
CA ASN A 243 -1.38 10.51 -5.28
C ASN A 243 -1.60 9.95 -3.86
N VAL A 244 -1.10 10.59 -2.80
CA VAL A 244 -1.36 10.20 -1.41
C VAL A 244 -2.41 11.12 -0.80
N ILE A 245 -3.47 10.51 -0.27
CA ILE A 245 -4.60 11.17 0.41
C ILE A 245 -4.55 10.77 1.88
N GLU A 246 -4.20 11.71 2.75
CA GLU A 246 -4.19 11.51 4.21
C GLU A 246 -5.54 11.94 4.81
N VAL A 247 -6.20 11.06 5.60
CA VAL A 247 -7.55 11.23 6.14
C VAL A 247 -7.60 11.07 7.66
#